data_439bed796ba01b00921a7d3357b85a67
#
_entry.id   439bed796ba01b00921a7d3357b85a67
#
_cell.length_a   1.000
_cell.length_b   1.000
_cell.length_c   1.000
_cell.angle_alpha   90.00
_cell.angle_beta   90.00
_cell.angle_gamma   90.00
#
_symmetry.space_group_name_H-M   'P 1'
#
loop_
_entity.id
_entity.type
_entity.pdbx_description
1 polymer ?
#
loop_
_entity_poly.entity_id
_entity_poly.type
_entity_poly.pdbx_seq_one_letter_code
_entity_poly.pdbx_strand_id
1 'polypeptide(L)'
;AENEQTMKAAAVAGTIDIVCAFDQYMGDGLGYNMSVSKPYCDLPLSYAGISGKAQKTSGFKTAVVRNRIGFWHDLRQAFPEASLAYHASLEDALEAVRKGEADYVLDNMYSLQSYLRQPGNESLSLLPYAGGSQVLSFGVSLKHDSRLLNIFNKVINSTSPDVRSRLMISNIAQAPYHLTFGMFLKRYLYQLISFLLLMLAALTAYFWFLEKRKQKALAEIAYYDQVTKIRNIEKFKLDADELITGGKYVVVIFDI
;
A
#
# COMPACT_ATOMS: atom_id res chain seq x y z
N ALA A 1 3.70 -0.62 26.61
CA ALA A 1 3.25 -2.02 26.55
C ALA A 1 2.97 -2.36 25.08
N GLU A 2 3.44 -3.50 24.61
CA GLU A 2 3.28 -3.92 23.21
C GLU A 2 1.88 -4.47 22.91
N ASN A 3 1.15 -4.89 23.95
CA ASN A 3 -0.22 -5.38 23.83
C ASN A 3 -1.01 -5.17 25.12
N GLU A 4 -2.32 -5.44 25.10
CA GLU A 4 -3.20 -5.28 26.26
C GLU A 4 -2.79 -6.14 27.46
N GLN A 5 -2.32 -7.37 27.24
CA GLN A 5 -1.93 -8.26 28.32
C GLN A 5 -0.69 -7.76 29.06
N THR A 6 0.32 -7.27 28.34
CA THR A 6 1.51 -6.66 28.94
C THR A 6 1.17 -5.35 29.65
N MET A 7 0.25 -4.55 29.09
CA MET A 7 -0.27 -3.35 29.74
C MET A 7 -1.01 -3.70 31.03
N LYS A 8 -1.90 -4.71 31.02
CA LYS A 8 -2.64 -5.16 32.19
C LYS A 8 -1.69 -5.64 33.28
N ALA A 9 -0.72 -6.49 32.94
CA ALA A 9 0.26 -6.98 33.89
C ALA A 9 1.05 -5.83 34.54
N ALA A 10 1.49 -4.86 33.76
CA ALA A 10 2.23 -3.70 34.24
C ALA A 10 1.35 -2.75 35.08
N ALA A 11 0.08 -2.57 34.73
CA ALA A 11 -0.88 -1.80 35.50
C ALA A 11 -1.15 -2.46 36.87
N VAL A 12 -1.44 -3.76 36.88
CA VAL A 12 -1.66 -4.53 38.11
C VAL A 12 -0.42 -4.54 39.00
N ALA A 13 0.77 -4.71 38.42
CA ALA A 13 2.05 -4.61 39.14
C ALA A 13 2.34 -3.18 39.64
N GLY A 14 1.59 -2.20 39.16
CA GLY A 14 1.76 -0.78 39.53
C GLY A 14 3.02 -0.17 38.98
N THR A 15 3.55 -0.61 37.87
CA THR A 15 4.68 -0.04 37.15
C THR A 15 4.25 1.00 36.10
N ILE A 16 2.95 1.11 35.85
CA ILE A 16 2.35 2.14 35.00
C ILE A 16 1.45 3.01 35.86
N ASP A 17 1.61 4.31 35.73
CA ASP A 17 0.83 5.30 36.48
C ASP A 17 -0.41 5.75 35.72
N ILE A 18 -0.30 5.86 34.40
CA ILE A 18 -1.38 6.33 33.51
C ILE A 18 -1.45 5.47 32.26
N VAL A 19 -2.66 5.11 31.87
CA VAL A 19 -2.97 4.51 30.57
C VAL A 19 -3.80 5.50 29.76
N CYS A 20 -3.31 5.92 28.58
CA CYS A 20 -3.95 6.96 27.77
C CYS A 20 -5.03 6.37 26.89
N ALA A 21 -5.27 5.25 26.58
CA ALA A 21 -6.33 4.72 25.71
C ALA A 21 -7.04 3.57 26.43
N PHE A 22 -7.56 3.87 27.61
CA PHE A 22 -8.36 2.91 28.38
C PHE A 22 -9.71 2.77 27.71
N ASP A 23 -9.95 1.59 27.12
CA ASP A 23 -11.16 1.30 26.37
C ASP A 23 -12.31 0.97 27.32
N GLN A 24 -13.54 1.35 26.97
CA GLN A 24 -14.74 1.00 27.71
C GLN A 24 -14.91 -0.51 27.97
N TYR A 25 -14.36 -1.35 27.10
CA TYR A 25 -14.43 -2.80 27.22
C TYR A 25 -13.45 -3.38 28.27
N MET A 26 -12.53 -2.57 28.76
CA MET A 26 -11.67 -2.91 29.89
C MET A 26 -12.40 -2.81 31.23
N GLY A 27 -13.67 -2.40 31.20
CA GLY A 27 -14.53 -2.25 32.37
C GLY A 27 -14.25 -1.00 33.20
N ASP A 28 -14.52 -1.08 34.51
CA ASP A 28 -14.38 0.03 35.45
C ASP A 28 -12.92 0.31 35.88
N GLY A 29 -11.97 -0.45 35.37
CA GLY A 29 -10.55 -0.33 35.71
C GLY A 29 -10.11 -1.11 36.97
N LEU A 30 -11.01 -1.64 37.75
CA LEU A 30 -10.65 -2.37 38.98
C LEU A 30 -9.76 -3.59 38.73
N GLY A 31 -10.06 -4.33 37.64
CA GLY A 31 -9.22 -5.45 37.20
C GLY A 31 -7.81 -5.07 36.73
N TYR A 32 -7.51 -3.78 36.65
CA TYR A 32 -6.23 -3.19 36.24
C TYR A 32 -5.59 -2.36 37.37
N ASN A 33 -6.15 -2.33 38.58
CA ASN A 33 -5.76 -1.45 39.66
C ASN A 33 -5.78 0.03 39.27
N MET A 34 -6.76 0.43 38.47
CA MET A 34 -6.90 1.81 37.93
C MET A 34 -8.28 2.38 38.21
N SER A 35 -8.32 3.68 38.39
CA SER A 35 -9.53 4.50 38.30
C SER A 35 -9.64 5.08 36.90
N VAL A 36 -10.86 5.06 36.33
CA VAL A 36 -11.12 5.49 34.95
C VAL A 36 -11.71 6.90 34.92
N SER A 37 -11.17 7.74 34.07
CA SER A 37 -11.69 9.11 33.85
C SER A 37 -12.99 9.11 33.07
N LYS A 38 -13.62 10.28 32.95
CA LYS A 38 -14.64 10.50 31.92
C LYS A 38 -14.06 10.25 30.54
N PRO A 39 -14.89 9.87 29.56
CA PRO A 39 -14.45 9.70 28.19
C PRO A 39 -13.92 10.99 27.58
N TYR A 40 -12.75 10.91 26.95
CA TYR A 40 -12.18 12.02 26.19
C TYR A 40 -12.34 11.88 24.68
N CYS A 41 -12.56 10.67 24.19
CA CYS A 41 -12.60 10.34 22.78
C CYS A 41 -13.67 9.28 22.52
N ASP A 42 -14.42 9.47 21.44
CA ASP A 42 -15.40 8.55 20.91
C ASP A 42 -15.08 8.30 19.44
N LEU A 43 -14.69 7.07 19.14
CA LEU A 43 -14.20 6.66 17.81
C LEU A 43 -15.27 5.80 17.14
N PRO A 44 -15.98 6.31 16.12
CA PRO A 44 -16.93 5.51 15.38
C PRO A 44 -16.29 4.26 14.81
N LEU A 45 -16.94 3.13 14.94
CA LEU A 45 -16.53 1.88 14.28
C LEU A 45 -17.03 1.87 12.84
N SER A 46 -16.31 1.20 11.96
CA SER A 46 -16.67 1.03 10.57
C SER A 46 -16.16 -0.32 10.05
N TYR A 47 -16.77 -0.78 8.98
CA TYR A 47 -16.21 -1.87 8.20
C TYR A 47 -15.31 -1.33 7.08
N ALA A 48 -14.33 -2.13 6.70
CA ALA A 48 -13.67 -2.02 5.39
C ALA A 48 -13.92 -3.31 4.61
N GLY A 49 -14.31 -3.20 3.35
CA GLY A 49 -14.60 -4.32 2.46
C GLY A 49 -14.27 -3.98 1.02
N ILE A 50 -14.45 -4.95 0.11
CA ILE A 50 -14.20 -4.76 -1.32
C ILE A 50 -15.17 -3.73 -1.90
N SER A 51 -14.62 -2.73 -2.57
CA SER A 51 -15.38 -1.66 -3.23
C SER A 51 -16.38 -2.21 -4.25
N GLY A 52 -17.61 -1.68 -4.25
CA GLY A 52 -18.63 -2.09 -5.21
C GLY A 52 -19.29 -3.44 -4.93
N LYS A 53 -18.85 -4.19 -3.92
CA LYS A 53 -19.50 -5.43 -3.52
C LYS A 53 -20.65 -5.13 -2.56
N ALA A 54 -21.81 -5.79 -2.79
CA ALA A 54 -22.96 -5.65 -1.89
C ALA A 54 -22.60 -6.13 -0.48
N GLN A 55 -23.03 -5.37 0.54
CA GLN A 55 -22.76 -5.72 1.93
C GLN A 55 -23.64 -6.91 2.34
N LYS A 56 -23.01 -7.96 2.86
CA LYS A 56 -23.70 -9.10 3.45
C LYS A 56 -24.28 -8.69 4.80
N THR A 57 -25.50 -9.11 5.08
CA THR A 57 -26.20 -8.85 6.34
C THR A 57 -26.15 -10.02 7.32
N SER A 58 -25.79 -11.23 6.84
CA SER A 58 -25.69 -12.44 7.66
C SER A 58 -24.62 -13.38 7.10
N GLY A 59 -24.13 -14.28 7.93
CA GLY A 59 -23.17 -15.33 7.52
C GLY A 59 -21.85 -14.81 6.97
N PHE A 60 -21.42 -13.60 7.35
CA PHE A 60 -20.18 -12.99 6.91
C PHE A 60 -19.02 -13.28 7.88
N LYS A 61 -17.81 -13.22 7.37
CA LYS A 61 -16.59 -13.38 8.13
C LYS A 61 -15.89 -12.03 8.31
N THR A 62 -15.67 -11.64 9.57
CA THR A 62 -15.02 -10.38 9.91
C THR A 62 -13.61 -10.63 10.41
N ALA A 63 -12.64 -9.98 9.77
CA ALA A 63 -11.27 -9.91 10.26
C ALA A 63 -11.17 -8.84 11.36
N VAL A 64 -10.54 -9.17 12.46
CA VAL A 64 -10.31 -8.29 13.61
C VAL A 64 -8.87 -8.40 14.09
N VAL A 65 -8.33 -7.33 14.64
CA VAL A 65 -6.98 -7.33 15.21
C VAL A 65 -7.02 -7.92 16.61
N ARG A 66 -6.18 -8.92 16.86
CA ARG A 66 -6.16 -9.74 18.11
C ARG A 66 -6.07 -8.92 19.38
N ASN A 67 -5.33 -7.83 19.37
CA ASN A 67 -5.09 -6.98 20.55
C ASN A 67 -6.13 -5.86 20.73
N ARG A 68 -7.20 -5.85 19.94
CA ARG A 68 -8.32 -4.91 20.03
C ARG A 68 -9.59 -5.65 20.39
N ILE A 69 -9.59 -6.25 21.57
CA ILE A 69 -10.57 -7.25 22.02
C ILE A 69 -11.99 -6.68 22.15
N GLY A 70 -12.12 -5.39 22.45
CA GLY A 70 -13.43 -4.79 22.71
C GLY A 70 -14.43 -4.87 21.56
N PHE A 71 -14.00 -4.67 20.33
CA PHE A 71 -14.88 -4.57 19.16
C PHE A 71 -15.68 -5.85 18.85
N TRP A 72 -15.12 -7.02 19.14
CA TRP A 72 -15.78 -8.28 18.80
C TRP A 72 -16.98 -8.58 19.70
N HIS A 73 -17.02 -8.01 20.90
CA HIS A 73 -18.15 -8.21 21.82
C HIS A 73 -19.43 -7.62 21.22
N ASP A 74 -19.39 -6.37 20.79
CA ASP A 74 -20.52 -5.69 20.15
C ASP A 74 -20.89 -6.37 18.83
N LEU A 75 -19.89 -6.79 18.06
CA LEU A 75 -20.14 -7.50 16.81
C LEU A 75 -20.89 -8.82 17.04
N ARG A 76 -20.49 -9.61 18.04
CA ARG A 76 -21.19 -10.85 18.37
C ARG A 76 -22.61 -10.62 18.89
N GLN A 77 -22.83 -9.52 19.59
CA GLN A 77 -24.14 -9.16 20.08
C GLN A 77 -25.04 -8.70 18.92
N ALA A 78 -24.51 -7.89 18.02
CA ALA A 78 -25.24 -7.37 16.86
C ALA A 78 -25.46 -8.43 15.76
N PHE A 79 -24.47 -9.30 15.56
CA PHE A 79 -24.46 -10.33 14.50
C PHE A 79 -23.97 -11.68 15.05
N PRO A 80 -24.83 -12.44 15.74
CA PRO A 80 -24.44 -13.72 16.36
C PRO A 80 -23.89 -14.75 15.36
N GLU A 81 -24.31 -14.68 14.09
CA GLU A 81 -23.88 -15.59 13.02
C GLU A 81 -22.59 -15.15 12.34
N ALA A 82 -22.03 -13.99 12.68
CA ALA A 82 -20.76 -13.53 12.11
C ALA A 82 -19.60 -14.37 12.66
N SER A 83 -18.77 -14.88 11.76
CA SER A 83 -17.53 -15.56 12.15
C SER A 83 -16.38 -14.56 12.26
N LEU A 84 -15.50 -14.73 13.26
CA LEU A 84 -14.36 -13.86 13.51
C LEU A 84 -13.05 -14.52 13.09
N ALA A 85 -12.23 -13.78 12.34
CA ALA A 85 -10.86 -14.15 12.03
C ALA A 85 -9.89 -13.18 12.71
N TYR A 86 -9.00 -13.71 13.55
CA TYR A 86 -8.06 -12.89 14.32
C TYR A 86 -6.73 -12.75 13.59
N HIS A 87 -6.31 -11.49 13.40
CA HIS A 87 -5.06 -11.12 12.73
C HIS A 87 -4.12 -10.41 13.70
N ALA A 88 -2.81 -10.41 13.39
CA ALA A 88 -1.80 -9.77 14.20
C ALA A 88 -1.80 -8.24 14.03
N SER A 89 -2.11 -7.77 12.83
CA SER A 89 -2.13 -6.35 12.48
C SER A 89 -3.36 -5.98 11.66
N LEU A 90 -3.64 -4.68 11.55
CA LEU A 90 -4.69 -4.17 10.68
C LEU A 90 -4.36 -4.39 9.20
N GLU A 91 -3.08 -4.35 8.84
CA GLU A 91 -2.62 -4.63 7.49
C GLU A 91 -2.90 -6.09 7.07
N ASP A 92 -2.61 -7.06 7.95
CA ASP A 92 -2.93 -8.47 7.73
C ASP A 92 -4.43 -8.70 7.59
N ALA A 93 -5.23 -8.01 8.40
CA ALA A 93 -6.69 -8.08 8.33
C ALA A 93 -7.23 -7.54 7.00
N LEU A 94 -6.70 -6.41 6.51
CA LEU A 94 -7.06 -5.84 5.21
C LEU A 94 -6.60 -6.73 4.05
N GLU A 95 -5.42 -7.36 4.18
CA GLU A 95 -4.94 -8.32 3.19
C GLU A 95 -5.84 -9.57 3.10
N ALA A 96 -6.33 -10.07 4.24
CA ALA A 96 -7.28 -11.18 4.28
C ALA A 96 -8.58 -10.85 3.52
N VAL A 97 -9.07 -9.61 3.60
CA VAL A 97 -10.23 -9.17 2.83
C VAL A 97 -9.89 -9.07 1.34
N ARG A 98 -8.72 -8.56 0.96
CA ARG A 98 -8.28 -8.54 -0.44
C ARG A 98 -8.19 -9.92 -1.06
N LYS A 99 -7.73 -10.92 -0.29
CA LYS A 99 -7.66 -12.32 -0.71
C LYS A 99 -8.99 -13.05 -0.69
N GLY A 100 -10.04 -12.44 -0.13
CA GLY A 100 -11.35 -13.08 0.03
C GLY A 100 -11.42 -14.10 1.17
N GLU A 101 -10.44 -14.10 2.07
CA GLU A 101 -10.41 -14.95 3.28
C GLU A 101 -11.34 -14.42 4.37
N ALA A 102 -11.67 -13.14 4.32
CA ALA A 102 -12.68 -12.47 5.13
C ALA A 102 -13.53 -11.54 4.25
N ASP A 103 -14.74 -11.24 4.68
CA ASP A 103 -15.64 -10.32 3.97
C ASP A 103 -15.37 -8.87 4.36
N TYR A 104 -15.09 -8.63 5.64
CA TYR A 104 -14.88 -7.29 6.20
C TYR A 104 -13.73 -7.27 7.20
N VAL A 105 -13.15 -6.09 7.39
CA VAL A 105 -12.37 -5.74 8.59
C VAL A 105 -13.23 -4.80 9.43
N LEU A 106 -13.31 -5.03 10.74
CA LEU A 106 -13.90 -4.11 11.69
C LEU A 106 -12.82 -3.42 12.50
N ASP A 107 -12.81 -2.09 12.47
CA ASP A 107 -11.92 -1.26 13.30
C ASP A 107 -12.54 0.15 13.44
N ASN A 108 -11.90 1.03 14.21
CA ASN A 108 -12.33 2.41 14.23
C ASN A 108 -12.16 3.07 12.84
N MET A 109 -13.13 3.90 12.49
CA MET A 109 -13.23 4.53 11.19
C MET A 109 -11.94 5.28 10.80
N TYR A 110 -11.29 5.92 11.75
CA TYR A 110 -10.12 6.75 11.48
C TYR A 110 -8.88 5.90 11.17
N SER A 111 -8.67 4.79 11.89
CA SER A 111 -7.62 3.84 11.56
C SER A 111 -7.82 3.27 10.16
N LEU A 112 -9.05 2.83 9.84
CA LEU A 112 -9.38 2.33 8.51
C LEU A 112 -9.13 3.39 7.44
N GLN A 113 -9.58 4.63 7.62
CA GLN A 113 -9.32 5.72 6.69
C GLN A 113 -7.84 5.95 6.41
N SER A 114 -7.02 5.91 7.46
CA SER A 114 -5.57 6.08 7.32
C SER A 114 -4.95 4.99 6.45
N TYR A 115 -5.33 3.73 6.68
CA TYR A 115 -4.83 2.60 5.90
C TYR A 115 -5.40 2.57 4.47
N LEU A 116 -6.68 2.87 4.29
CA LEU A 116 -7.32 2.87 2.96
C LEU A 116 -6.77 3.94 2.01
N ARG A 117 -6.17 5.01 2.56
CA ARG A 117 -5.46 6.01 1.76
C ARG A 117 -4.10 5.54 1.25
N GLN A 118 -3.57 4.43 1.78
CA GLN A 118 -2.28 3.91 1.36
C GLN A 118 -2.41 3.19 0.01
N PRO A 119 -1.40 3.31 -0.89
CA PRO A 119 -1.40 2.59 -2.15
C PRO A 119 -1.47 1.08 -1.95
N GLY A 120 -2.21 0.43 -2.83
CA GLY A 120 -2.50 -0.99 -2.75
C GLY A 120 -3.80 -1.33 -2.03
N ASN A 121 -4.50 -0.32 -1.49
CA ASN A 121 -5.82 -0.49 -0.86
C ASN A 121 -6.97 0.10 -1.69
N GLU A 122 -6.71 0.46 -2.95
CA GLU A 122 -7.68 1.10 -3.85
C GLU A 122 -8.93 0.22 -4.11
N SER A 123 -8.79 -1.09 -3.94
CA SER A 123 -9.89 -2.04 -4.06
C SER A 123 -10.80 -2.12 -2.85
N LEU A 124 -10.43 -1.45 -1.75
CA LEU A 124 -11.17 -1.45 -0.51
C LEU A 124 -11.85 -0.11 -0.27
N SER A 125 -13.00 -0.13 0.38
CA SER A 125 -13.72 1.08 0.80
C SER A 125 -14.29 0.92 2.20
N LEU A 126 -14.55 2.07 2.85
CA LEU A 126 -15.31 2.10 4.09
C LEU A 126 -16.76 1.73 3.81
N LEU A 127 -17.31 0.92 4.70
CA LEU A 127 -18.71 0.50 4.68
C LEU A 127 -19.34 0.84 6.04
N PRO A 128 -20.62 1.19 6.06
CA PRO A 128 -21.31 1.53 7.30
C PRO A 128 -21.35 0.34 8.26
N TYR A 129 -21.17 0.64 9.54
CA TYR A 129 -21.39 -0.28 10.64
C TYR A 129 -22.47 0.30 11.55
N ALA A 130 -23.54 -0.44 11.79
CA ALA A 130 -24.66 0.00 12.61
C ALA A 130 -24.45 -0.22 14.13
N GLY A 131 -23.27 -0.71 14.53
CA GLY A 131 -22.91 -0.91 15.93
C GLY A 131 -22.36 0.34 16.59
N GLY A 132 -21.82 0.17 17.79
CA GLY A 132 -21.36 1.27 18.63
C GLY A 132 -20.07 1.95 18.16
N SER A 133 -19.48 2.65 19.08
CA SER A 133 -18.20 3.33 18.94
C SER A 133 -17.23 2.85 20.01
N GLN A 134 -15.94 3.03 19.77
CA GLN A 134 -14.91 2.82 20.76
C GLN A 134 -14.75 4.07 21.62
N VAL A 135 -15.10 3.97 22.89
CA VAL A 135 -15.00 5.07 23.85
C VAL A 135 -13.70 4.93 24.63
N LEU A 136 -12.87 5.97 24.57
CA LEU A 136 -11.54 6.01 25.20
C LEU A 136 -11.53 6.96 26.40
N SER A 137 -10.91 6.49 27.48
CA SER A 137 -10.72 7.19 28.75
C SER A 137 -9.25 7.15 29.20
N PHE A 138 -8.91 7.86 30.24
CA PHE A 138 -7.65 7.69 30.94
C PHE A 138 -7.82 6.71 32.11
N GLY A 139 -6.96 5.72 32.20
CA GLY A 139 -6.79 4.92 33.39
C GLY A 139 -5.69 5.53 34.28
N VAL A 140 -5.99 5.78 35.54
CA VAL A 140 -5.03 6.31 36.54
C VAL A 140 -4.84 5.29 37.64
N SER A 141 -3.59 4.94 37.94
CA SER A 141 -3.27 3.96 38.97
C SER A 141 -3.86 4.34 40.34
N LEU A 142 -4.45 3.36 41.02
CA LEU A 142 -5.01 3.54 42.37
C LEU A 142 -3.97 3.88 43.44
N LYS A 143 -2.65 3.80 43.12
CA LYS A 143 -1.58 4.32 43.98
C LYS A 143 -1.64 5.84 44.15
N HIS A 144 -2.17 6.55 43.14
CA HIS A 144 -2.23 7.98 43.14
C HIS A 144 -3.47 8.51 43.85
N ASP A 145 -3.34 9.71 44.39
CA ASP A 145 -4.47 10.44 44.94
C ASP A 145 -5.52 10.70 43.85
N SER A 146 -6.80 10.63 44.24
CA SER A 146 -7.95 10.96 43.39
C SER A 146 -7.89 12.34 42.73
N ARG A 147 -7.04 13.24 43.24
CA ARG A 147 -6.77 14.56 42.66
C ARG A 147 -6.28 14.49 41.22
N LEU A 148 -5.44 13.48 40.89
CA LEU A 148 -4.94 13.31 39.52
C LEU A 148 -6.08 12.97 38.56
N LEU A 149 -6.95 12.04 38.93
CA LEU A 149 -8.15 11.71 38.15
C LEU A 149 -9.07 12.93 37.98
N ASN A 150 -9.24 13.72 39.05
CA ASN A 150 -10.06 14.94 39.01
C ASN A 150 -9.49 16.01 38.08
N ILE A 151 -8.15 16.12 37.99
CA ILE A 151 -7.48 16.99 37.02
C ILE A 151 -7.84 16.55 35.59
N PHE A 152 -7.69 15.26 35.25
CA PHE A 152 -8.07 14.75 33.93
C PHE A 152 -9.55 15.06 33.63
N ASN A 153 -10.45 14.75 34.56
CA ASN A 153 -11.87 15.01 34.37
C ASN A 153 -12.18 16.49 34.20
N LYS A 154 -11.47 17.38 34.89
CA LYS A 154 -11.62 18.84 34.73
C LYS A 154 -11.16 19.28 33.34
N VAL A 155 -10.01 18.82 32.87
CA VAL A 155 -9.49 19.12 31.54
C VAL A 155 -10.44 18.60 30.46
N ILE A 156 -10.91 17.37 30.57
CA ILE A 156 -11.88 16.78 29.62
C ILE A 156 -13.16 17.62 29.56
N ASN A 157 -13.69 18.02 30.72
CA ASN A 157 -14.90 18.85 30.77
C ASN A 157 -14.70 20.26 30.21
N SER A 158 -13.49 20.84 30.35
CA SER A 158 -13.16 22.18 29.84
C SER A 158 -12.85 22.20 28.34
N THR A 159 -12.55 21.05 27.75
CA THR A 159 -12.24 20.93 26.33
C THR A 159 -13.52 20.75 25.53
N SER A 160 -13.84 21.72 24.66
CA SER A 160 -15.04 21.64 23.83
C SER A 160 -14.99 20.46 22.84
N PRO A 161 -16.16 19.90 22.46
CA PRO A 161 -16.23 18.84 21.45
C PRO A 161 -15.56 19.19 20.13
N ASP A 162 -15.67 20.46 19.70
CA ASP A 162 -15.05 20.95 18.45
C ASP A 162 -13.52 20.94 18.49
N VAL A 163 -12.93 21.24 19.63
CA VAL A 163 -11.47 21.18 19.83
C VAL A 163 -11.02 19.72 19.75
N ARG A 164 -11.73 18.81 20.40
CA ARG A 164 -11.45 17.37 20.35
C ARG A 164 -11.52 16.82 18.94
N SER A 165 -12.59 17.13 18.21
CA SER A 165 -12.77 16.72 16.82
C SER A 165 -11.67 17.28 15.91
N ARG A 166 -11.30 18.55 16.06
CA ARG A 166 -10.21 19.15 15.29
C ARG A 166 -8.86 18.48 15.56
N LEU A 167 -8.54 18.18 16.81
CA LEU A 167 -7.30 17.47 17.17
C LEU A 167 -7.25 16.07 16.56
N MET A 168 -8.38 15.36 16.57
CA MET A 168 -8.46 14.06 15.91
C MET A 168 -8.24 14.16 14.41
N ILE A 169 -8.95 15.03 13.72
CA ILE A 169 -8.84 15.22 12.27
C ILE A 169 -7.43 15.63 11.89
N SER A 170 -6.79 16.54 12.64
CA SER A 170 -5.44 16.99 12.36
C SER A 170 -4.40 15.87 12.50
N ASN A 171 -4.54 15.01 13.51
CA ASN A 171 -3.65 13.86 13.69
C ASN A 171 -3.82 12.79 12.60
N ILE A 172 -5.05 12.57 12.13
CA ILE A 172 -5.33 11.64 11.03
C ILE A 172 -4.77 12.17 9.72
N ALA A 173 -4.93 13.48 9.47
CA ALA A 173 -4.41 14.12 8.25
C ALA A 173 -2.86 14.14 8.22
N GLN A 174 -2.22 14.13 9.40
CA GLN A 174 -0.76 14.16 9.55
C GLN A 174 -0.14 12.76 9.74
N ALA A 175 -0.95 11.68 9.74
CA ALA A 175 -0.39 10.33 9.86
C ALA A 175 0.67 10.15 8.75
N PRO A 176 1.95 9.94 9.10
CA PRO A 176 3.02 9.89 8.12
C PRO A 176 2.79 8.69 7.21
N TYR A 177 2.68 9.00 5.93
CA TYR A 177 2.60 8.00 4.90
C TYR A 177 4.02 7.52 4.57
N HIS A 178 4.37 6.34 5.03
CA HIS A 178 5.66 5.72 4.70
C HIS A 178 5.51 4.83 3.47
N LEU A 179 5.95 5.35 2.32
CA LEU A 179 6.15 4.53 1.13
C LEU A 179 7.27 3.52 1.41
N THR A 180 6.91 2.26 1.63
CA THR A 180 7.90 1.20 1.63
C THR A 180 8.34 0.89 0.20
N PHE A 181 9.62 0.46 0.03
CA PHE A 181 10.14 0.05 -1.28
C PHE A 181 9.26 -1.02 -1.95
N GLY A 182 8.68 -1.94 -1.17
CA GLY A 182 7.76 -2.96 -1.68
C GLY A 182 6.45 -2.38 -2.24
N MET A 183 5.88 -1.36 -1.61
CA MET A 183 4.68 -0.66 -2.12
C MET A 183 5.00 0.13 -3.39
N PHE A 184 6.16 0.81 -3.42
CA PHE A 184 6.64 1.50 -4.62
C PHE A 184 6.79 0.52 -5.79
N LEU A 185 7.42 -0.62 -5.55
CA LEU A 185 7.63 -1.64 -6.58
C LEU A 185 6.30 -2.20 -7.09
N LYS A 186 5.35 -2.55 -6.22
CA LYS A 186 4.01 -3.04 -6.62
C LYS A 186 3.25 -2.02 -7.48
N ARG A 187 3.30 -0.73 -7.11
CA ARG A 187 2.57 0.34 -7.82
C ARG A 187 3.16 0.63 -9.20
N TYR A 188 4.50 0.64 -9.30
CA TYR A 188 5.20 1.06 -10.51
C TYR A 188 5.79 -0.09 -11.32
N LEU A 189 5.53 -1.35 -10.93
CA LEU A 189 6.09 -2.54 -11.57
C LEU A 189 5.86 -2.56 -13.09
N TYR A 190 4.63 -2.34 -13.53
CA TYR A 190 4.31 -2.32 -14.97
C TYR A 190 5.01 -1.18 -15.72
N GLN A 191 5.12 -0.03 -15.10
CA GLN A 191 5.81 1.13 -15.68
C GLN A 191 7.32 0.89 -15.76
N LEU A 192 7.91 0.28 -14.73
CA LEU A 192 9.32 -0.11 -14.72
C LEU A 192 9.63 -1.16 -15.78
N ILE A 193 8.79 -2.18 -15.93
CA ILE A 193 8.92 -3.20 -16.99
C ILE A 193 8.79 -2.55 -18.37
N SER A 194 7.80 -1.70 -18.59
CA SER A 194 7.60 -0.98 -19.84
C SER A 194 8.81 -0.11 -20.19
N PHE A 195 9.35 0.63 -19.24
CA PHE A 195 10.55 1.44 -19.43
C PHE A 195 11.77 0.58 -19.77
N LEU A 196 11.97 -0.55 -19.10
CA LEU A 196 13.06 -1.49 -19.37
C LEU A 196 12.97 -2.06 -20.78
N LEU A 197 11.75 -2.46 -21.21
CA LEU A 197 11.52 -2.97 -22.58
C LEU A 197 11.80 -1.91 -23.64
N LEU A 198 11.38 -0.65 -23.42
CA LEU A 198 11.69 0.46 -24.33
C LEU A 198 13.19 0.72 -24.40
N MET A 199 13.90 0.69 -23.30
CA MET A 199 15.35 0.86 -23.26
C MET A 199 16.05 -0.27 -24.02
N LEU A 200 15.61 -1.52 -23.85
CA LEU A 200 16.13 -2.66 -24.58
C LEU A 200 15.89 -2.53 -26.10
N ALA A 201 14.68 -2.13 -26.51
CA ALA A 201 14.34 -1.88 -27.90
C ALA A 201 15.20 -0.76 -28.51
N ALA A 202 15.44 0.31 -27.76
CA ALA A 202 16.33 1.40 -28.20
C ALA A 202 17.77 0.93 -28.39
N LEU A 203 18.29 0.10 -27.48
CA LEU A 203 19.62 -0.50 -27.56
C LEU A 203 19.75 -1.42 -28.79
N THR A 204 18.78 -2.29 -29.04
CA THR A 204 18.77 -3.18 -30.20
C THR A 204 18.72 -2.40 -31.50
N ALA A 205 17.89 -1.35 -31.59
CA ALA A 205 17.82 -0.45 -32.73
C ALA A 205 19.15 0.30 -32.96
N TYR A 206 19.80 0.75 -31.88
CA TYR A 206 21.11 1.40 -31.95
C TYR A 206 22.20 0.45 -32.48
N PHE A 207 22.29 -0.78 -31.99
CA PHE A 207 23.24 -1.80 -32.49
C PHE A 207 22.98 -2.16 -33.94
N TRP A 208 21.71 -2.32 -34.33
CA TRP A 208 21.34 -2.56 -35.71
C TRP A 208 21.74 -1.42 -36.64
N PHE A 209 21.58 -0.16 -36.20
CA PHE A 209 22.03 0.99 -36.95
C PHE A 209 23.55 1.06 -37.10
N LEU A 210 24.31 0.75 -36.03
CA LEU A 210 25.77 0.65 -36.08
C LEU A 210 26.22 -0.46 -37.04
N GLU A 211 25.58 -1.62 -37.00
CA GLU A 211 25.88 -2.71 -37.91
C GLU A 211 25.63 -2.35 -39.36
N LYS A 212 24.50 -1.72 -39.66
CA LYS A 212 24.22 -1.20 -41.02
C LYS A 212 25.25 -0.16 -41.48
N ARG A 213 25.72 0.71 -40.58
CA ARG A 213 26.79 1.67 -40.94
C ARG A 213 28.10 0.95 -41.27
N LYS A 214 28.50 -0.05 -40.46
CA LYS A 214 29.69 -0.87 -40.73
C LYS A 214 29.58 -1.60 -42.08
N GLN A 215 28.44 -2.24 -42.35
CA GLN A 215 28.19 -2.96 -43.59
C GLN A 215 28.29 -2.00 -44.80
N LYS A 216 27.73 -0.80 -44.72
CA LYS A 216 27.87 0.20 -45.79
C LYS A 216 29.31 0.62 -46.00
N ALA A 217 30.05 0.92 -44.94
CA ALA A 217 31.46 1.30 -45.04
C ALA A 217 32.32 0.16 -45.62
N LEU A 218 32.09 -1.09 -45.21
CA LEU A 218 32.78 -2.27 -45.76
C LEU A 218 32.42 -2.47 -47.24
N ALA A 219 31.19 -2.30 -47.63
CA ALA A 219 30.75 -2.38 -49.03
C ALA A 219 31.39 -1.27 -49.89
N GLU A 220 31.54 -0.07 -49.34
CA GLU A 220 32.19 1.04 -50.05
C GLU A 220 33.68 0.73 -50.29
N ILE A 221 34.40 0.17 -49.30
CA ILE A 221 35.78 -0.25 -49.45
C ILE A 221 35.93 -1.45 -50.41
N ALA A 222 34.99 -2.41 -50.33
CA ALA A 222 35.02 -3.60 -51.16
C ALA A 222 34.72 -3.39 -52.62
N TYR A 223 33.85 -2.41 -52.95
CA TYR A 223 33.30 -2.23 -54.30
C TYR A 223 33.72 -0.95 -55.03
N TYR A 224 34.38 -0.01 -54.33
CA TYR A 224 34.84 1.25 -54.93
C TYR A 224 36.34 1.40 -54.70
N ASP A 225 37.03 1.91 -55.75
CA ASP A 225 38.42 2.29 -55.64
C ASP A 225 38.58 3.52 -54.72
N GLN A 226 39.51 3.43 -53.78
CA GLN A 226 39.66 4.44 -52.74
C GLN A 226 40.14 5.80 -53.23
N VAL A 227 40.89 5.83 -54.36
CA VAL A 227 41.49 7.02 -54.93
C VAL A 227 40.54 7.68 -55.91
N THR A 228 40.03 6.91 -56.86
CA THR A 228 39.21 7.43 -57.96
C THR A 228 37.71 7.45 -57.63
N LYS A 229 37.28 6.76 -56.58
CA LYS A 229 35.87 6.59 -56.21
C LYS A 229 35.00 5.91 -57.28
N ILE A 230 35.63 5.32 -58.30
CA ILE A 230 34.94 4.57 -59.35
C ILE A 230 34.70 3.15 -58.88
N ARG A 231 33.71 2.45 -59.43
CA ARG A 231 33.45 1.03 -59.15
C ARG A 231 34.69 0.20 -59.56
N ASN A 232 35.15 -0.62 -58.63
CA ASN A 232 36.27 -1.49 -58.90
C ASN A 232 35.84 -2.74 -59.73
N ILE A 233 36.81 -3.54 -60.13
CA ILE A 233 36.58 -4.70 -61.02
C ILE A 233 35.63 -5.76 -60.41
N GLU A 234 35.61 -5.89 -59.06
CA GLU A 234 34.72 -6.82 -58.40
C GLU A 234 33.23 -6.37 -58.47
N LYS A 235 32.98 -5.05 -58.30
CA LYS A 235 31.65 -4.51 -58.48
C LYS A 235 31.20 -4.54 -59.93
N PHE A 236 32.10 -4.29 -60.86
CA PHE A 236 31.82 -4.42 -62.28
C PHE A 236 31.42 -5.85 -62.66
N LYS A 237 32.11 -6.88 -62.17
CA LYS A 237 31.73 -8.29 -62.42
C LYS A 237 30.35 -8.62 -61.92
N LEU A 238 30.00 -8.21 -60.66
CA LEU A 238 28.67 -8.41 -60.07
C LEU A 238 27.56 -7.71 -60.89
N ASP A 239 27.76 -6.45 -61.28
CA ASP A 239 26.81 -5.71 -62.04
C ASP A 239 26.68 -6.27 -63.48
N ALA A 240 27.80 -6.77 -64.08
CA ALA A 240 27.79 -7.40 -65.39
C ALA A 240 27.02 -8.74 -65.36
N ASP A 241 27.24 -9.59 -64.33
CA ASP A 241 26.49 -10.85 -64.15
C ASP A 241 24.99 -10.63 -64.03
N GLU A 242 24.54 -9.61 -63.29
CA GLU A 242 23.14 -9.24 -63.15
C GLU A 242 22.53 -8.77 -64.48
N LEU A 243 23.29 -8.01 -65.30
CA LEU A 243 22.87 -7.54 -66.59
C LEU A 243 22.87 -8.64 -67.65
N ILE A 244 23.82 -9.54 -67.65
CA ILE A 244 23.98 -10.60 -68.63
C ILE A 244 22.91 -11.70 -68.51
N THR A 245 22.34 -11.93 -67.34
CA THR A 245 21.32 -12.96 -67.10
C THR A 245 20.02 -12.68 -67.90
N GLY A 246 19.80 -11.50 -68.49
CA GLY A 246 18.56 -11.09 -69.17
C GLY A 246 18.68 -10.85 -70.70
N GLY A 247 19.87 -10.98 -71.32
CA GLY A 247 19.99 -10.67 -72.78
C GLY A 247 21.35 -10.92 -73.38
N LYS A 248 21.46 -10.69 -74.69
CA LYS A 248 22.76 -10.75 -75.41
C LYS A 248 23.47 -9.39 -75.28
N TYR A 249 24.65 -9.37 -74.64
CA TYR A 249 25.44 -8.18 -74.46
C TYR A 249 26.86 -8.35 -75.03
N VAL A 250 27.41 -7.29 -75.49
CA VAL A 250 28.83 -7.22 -75.95
C VAL A 250 29.56 -6.29 -74.98
N VAL A 251 30.60 -6.78 -74.38
CA VAL A 251 31.49 -6.03 -73.48
C VAL A 251 32.66 -5.50 -74.38
N VAL A 252 32.78 -4.18 -74.45
CA VAL A 252 33.92 -3.55 -75.13
C VAL A 252 34.85 -2.95 -74.10
N ILE A 253 36.12 -3.42 -74.11
CA ILE A 253 37.17 -2.92 -73.20
C ILE A 253 38.02 -1.95 -74.03
N PHE A 254 38.16 -0.73 -73.56
CA PHE A 254 39.12 0.22 -74.08
C PHE A 254 40.32 0.32 -73.17
N ASP A 255 41.50 0.09 -73.71
CA ASP A 255 42.77 0.37 -73.04
C ASP A 255 43.22 1.74 -73.47
N ILE A 256 43.56 2.63 -72.51
CA ILE A 256 43.97 4.03 -72.77
C ILE A 256 45.41 4.14 -72.32
#